data_025360db3101f5ceb42e1e65df6e4c86
#
_entry.id   025360db3101f5ceb42e1e65df6e4c86
#
_cell.length_a   1.000
_cell.length_b   1.000
_cell.length_c   1.000
_cell.angle_alpha   90.00
_cell.angle_beta   90.00
_cell.angle_gamma   90.00
#
_symmetry.space_group_name_H-M   'P 1'
#
loop_
_entity.id
_entity.type
_entity.pdbx_description
1 polymer ?
#
loop_
_entity_poly.entity_id
_entity_poly.type
_entity_poly.pdbx_seq_one_letter_code
_entity_poly.pdbx_strand_id
1 'polypeptide(L)'
;MRLLSTSLLLALAFAPAPDAEAQLAAPNADGITYGHVHLNVADIEVHKKLWVEYFDGVVVEKGPLTTIRLPNFLIALTEREPTGPMQGSVLDHFGFKVRNTAEFVARWRAAGMEVGPEFIGAEGMPNAYVMAPDGVWVELQEDPSLHVPVAGYHIHFITPDYEELLAWYTQVFSLGVRPRGRIGTTTDVPGMNMSFGDAEEATAATRGRALDHIGFEVDDLEAFCRKLAAMGIEFDVEYREVESVELKIAFLTDPSGTYIELTEGYDKY
;
A
#
# COMPACT_ATOMS: atom_id res chain seq x y z
N MET A 1 31.97 -55.56 -34.29
CA MET A 1 30.70 -55.16 -33.67
C MET A 1 30.90 -53.83 -32.95
N ARG A 2 30.49 -52.74 -33.57
CA ARG A 2 30.60 -51.40 -33.00
C ARG A 2 29.23 -51.02 -32.44
N LEU A 3 29.16 -50.81 -31.13
CA LEU A 3 27.98 -50.34 -30.40
C LEU A 3 27.93 -48.80 -30.57
N LEU A 4 26.86 -48.32 -31.23
CA LEU A 4 26.52 -46.90 -31.32
C LEU A 4 25.71 -46.57 -30.03
N SER A 5 26.30 -45.75 -29.15
CA SER A 5 25.57 -45.14 -28.04
C SER A 5 24.85 -43.89 -28.49
N THR A 6 23.54 -43.93 -28.53
CA THR A 6 22.70 -42.76 -28.85
C THR A 6 22.43 -42.01 -27.54
N SER A 7 23.07 -40.87 -27.36
CA SER A 7 22.78 -39.96 -26.23
C SER A 7 21.52 -39.16 -26.53
N LEU A 8 20.47 -39.39 -25.77
CA LEU A 8 19.20 -38.61 -25.79
C LEU A 8 19.39 -37.34 -24.97
N LEU A 9 19.56 -36.19 -25.63
CA LEU A 9 19.52 -34.89 -25.00
C LEU A 9 18.05 -34.54 -24.70
N LEU A 10 17.70 -34.58 -23.41
CA LEU A 10 16.42 -34.08 -22.88
C LEU A 10 16.52 -32.55 -22.79
N ALA A 11 15.94 -31.83 -23.74
CA ALA A 11 15.78 -30.39 -23.66
C ALA A 11 14.64 -30.09 -22.69
N LEU A 12 14.99 -29.65 -21.46
CA LEU A 12 14.02 -29.03 -20.56
C LEU A 12 13.61 -27.68 -21.19
N ALA A 13 12.40 -27.63 -21.72
CA ALA A 13 11.75 -26.37 -22.05
C ALA A 13 11.39 -25.67 -20.72
N PHE A 14 12.13 -24.64 -20.35
CA PHE A 14 11.67 -23.66 -19.35
C PHE A 14 10.47 -22.93 -19.98
N ALA A 15 9.27 -23.30 -19.56
CA ALA A 15 8.13 -22.41 -19.75
C ALA A 15 8.40 -21.16 -18.89
N PRO A 16 8.27 -19.93 -19.44
CA PRO A 16 8.29 -18.75 -18.59
C PRO A 16 7.20 -18.92 -17.54
N ALA A 17 7.54 -18.69 -16.27
CA ALA A 17 6.52 -18.56 -15.23
C ALA A 17 5.54 -17.49 -15.72
N PRO A 18 4.22 -17.67 -15.55
CA PRO A 18 3.30 -16.59 -15.83
C PRO A 18 3.77 -15.40 -14.97
N ASP A 19 3.93 -14.24 -15.61
CA ASP A 19 4.15 -13.00 -14.90
C ASP A 19 3.09 -12.96 -13.77
N ALA A 20 3.54 -12.95 -12.53
CA ALA A 20 2.64 -12.73 -11.42
C ALA A 20 2.20 -11.28 -11.56
N GLU A 21 1.13 -11.07 -12.34
CA GLU A 21 0.50 -9.76 -12.39
C GLU A 21 0.18 -9.38 -10.95
N ALA A 22 0.68 -8.24 -10.51
CA ALA A 22 0.34 -7.67 -9.21
C ALA A 22 -1.13 -7.29 -9.29
N GLN A 23 -1.98 -8.25 -9.02
CA GLN A 23 -3.42 -8.07 -9.03
C GLN A 23 -3.84 -7.64 -7.62
N LEU A 24 -4.58 -6.55 -7.53
CA LEU A 24 -5.24 -6.16 -6.29
C LEU A 24 -6.14 -7.31 -5.81
N ALA A 25 -6.41 -7.35 -4.52
CA ALA A 25 -7.32 -8.35 -3.97
C ALA A 25 -8.71 -8.20 -4.60
N ALA A 26 -9.44 -9.31 -4.75
CA ALA A 26 -10.81 -9.25 -5.24
C ALA A 26 -11.67 -8.34 -4.34
N PRO A 27 -12.50 -7.46 -4.91
CA PRO A 27 -13.34 -6.54 -4.16
C PRO A 27 -14.31 -7.27 -3.21
N ASN A 28 -14.73 -6.57 -2.15
CA ASN A 28 -15.81 -7.04 -1.28
C ASN A 28 -17.19 -6.95 -1.97
N ALA A 29 -18.25 -7.27 -1.22
CA ALA A 29 -19.63 -7.24 -1.75
C ALA A 29 -20.12 -5.82 -2.17
N ASP A 30 -19.46 -4.77 -1.69
CA ASP A 30 -19.71 -3.38 -2.07
C ASP A 30 -18.81 -2.91 -3.24
N GLY A 31 -18.05 -3.81 -3.84
CA GLY A 31 -17.17 -3.53 -4.98
C GLY A 31 -15.90 -2.77 -4.60
N ILE A 32 -15.41 -2.89 -3.35
CA ILE A 32 -14.28 -2.10 -2.83
C ILE A 32 -13.11 -3.02 -2.52
N THR A 33 -11.92 -2.60 -2.92
CA THR A 33 -10.64 -3.17 -2.48
C THR A 33 -9.63 -2.07 -2.17
N TYR A 34 -8.58 -2.38 -1.42
CA TYR A 34 -7.48 -1.44 -1.24
C TYR A 34 -6.72 -1.26 -2.55
N GLY A 35 -6.45 -0.01 -2.92
CA GLY A 35 -5.80 0.35 -4.17
C GLY A 35 -4.32 0.68 -3.99
N HIS A 36 -4.02 1.82 -3.38
CA HIS A 36 -2.66 2.35 -3.38
C HIS A 36 -2.35 3.28 -2.18
N VAL A 37 -1.07 3.56 -2.00
CA VAL A 37 -0.59 4.78 -1.33
C VAL A 37 -0.06 5.74 -2.39
N HIS A 38 -0.18 7.04 -2.15
CA HIS A 38 0.42 8.07 -2.99
C HIS A 38 1.49 8.83 -2.21
N LEU A 39 2.72 8.81 -2.73
CA LEU A 39 3.85 9.51 -2.13
C LEU A 39 4.22 10.76 -2.92
N ASN A 40 4.37 11.89 -2.21
CA ASN A 40 5.12 13.02 -2.71
C ASN A 40 6.60 12.77 -2.41
N VAL A 41 7.46 12.92 -3.40
CA VAL A 41 8.89 12.59 -3.30
C VAL A 41 9.72 13.70 -3.92
N ALA A 42 10.84 14.07 -3.29
CA ALA A 42 11.73 15.11 -3.80
C ALA A 42 12.47 14.66 -5.07
N ASP A 43 12.77 13.36 -5.18
CA ASP A 43 13.44 12.75 -6.34
C ASP A 43 12.77 11.41 -6.69
N ILE A 44 12.02 11.41 -7.79
CA ILE A 44 11.25 10.24 -8.22
C ILE A 44 12.14 9.07 -8.66
N GLU A 45 13.33 9.34 -9.22
CA GLU A 45 14.24 8.29 -9.67
C GLU A 45 14.91 7.56 -8.49
N VAL A 46 15.17 8.26 -7.39
CA VAL A 46 15.65 7.67 -6.13
C VAL A 46 14.59 6.70 -5.59
N HIS A 47 13.32 7.10 -5.54
CA HIS A 47 12.24 6.24 -5.08
C HIS A 47 11.95 5.07 -6.03
N LYS A 48 11.92 5.27 -7.36
CA LYS A 48 11.80 4.17 -8.34
C LYS A 48 12.88 3.11 -8.09
N LYS A 49 14.14 3.54 -8.00
CA LYS A 49 15.26 2.62 -7.76
C LYS A 49 15.09 1.86 -6.45
N LEU A 50 14.72 2.55 -5.36
CA LEU A 50 14.52 1.96 -4.05
C LEU A 50 13.43 0.88 -4.08
N TRP A 51 12.24 1.20 -4.58
CA TRP A 51 11.11 0.27 -4.59
C TRP A 51 11.35 -0.94 -5.50
N VAL A 52 12.08 -0.77 -6.61
CA VAL A 52 12.49 -1.88 -7.49
C VAL A 52 13.55 -2.75 -6.83
N GLU A 53 14.61 -2.15 -6.28
CA GLU A 53 15.78 -2.90 -5.78
C GLU A 53 15.49 -3.67 -4.48
N TYR A 54 14.73 -3.06 -3.56
CA TYR A 54 14.51 -3.64 -2.22
C TYR A 54 13.18 -4.34 -2.07
N PHE A 55 12.15 -3.89 -2.79
CA PHE A 55 10.79 -4.41 -2.66
C PHE A 55 10.33 -5.22 -3.88
N ASP A 56 11.19 -5.42 -4.88
CA ASP A 56 10.87 -6.18 -6.11
C ASP A 56 9.70 -5.57 -6.90
N GLY A 57 9.57 -4.26 -6.82
CA GLY A 57 8.51 -3.51 -7.49
C GLY A 57 8.76 -3.36 -9.00
N VAL A 58 7.69 -3.23 -9.75
CA VAL A 58 7.72 -2.97 -11.21
C VAL A 58 7.24 -1.55 -11.48
N VAL A 59 8.06 -0.76 -12.16
CA VAL A 59 7.67 0.61 -12.57
C VAL A 59 6.67 0.53 -13.72
N VAL A 60 5.53 1.20 -13.56
CA VAL A 60 4.51 1.38 -14.60
C VAL A 60 4.31 2.88 -14.81
N GLU A 61 4.47 3.34 -16.05
CA GLU A 61 4.26 4.74 -16.42
C GLU A 61 3.08 4.85 -17.39
N LYS A 62 2.12 5.71 -17.09
CA LYS A 62 0.96 5.99 -17.94
C LYS A 62 0.62 7.47 -17.92
N GLY A 63 0.93 8.16 -19.03
CA GLY A 63 0.82 9.60 -19.07
C GLY A 63 1.68 10.27 -18.00
N PRO A 64 1.10 11.11 -17.13
CA PRO A 64 1.83 11.76 -16.03
C PRO A 64 1.97 10.88 -14.78
N LEU A 65 1.37 9.70 -14.74
CA LEU A 65 1.38 8.84 -13.56
C LEU A 65 2.59 7.89 -13.58
N THR A 66 3.30 7.85 -12.48
CA THR A 66 4.32 6.86 -12.18
C THR A 66 3.83 6.01 -11.01
N THR A 67 3.72 4.71 -11.24
CA THR A 67 3.25 3.74 -10.24
C THR A 67 4.30 2.64 -10.06
N ILE A 68 4.58 2.28 -8.83
CA ILE A 68 5.32 1.07 -8.50
C ILE A 68 4.30 -0.02 -8.19
N ARG A 69 4.29 -1.05 -8.99
CA ARG A 69 3.43 -2.21 -8.82
C ARG A 69 4.14 -3.27 -7.98
N LEU A 70 3.51 -3.66 -6.89
CA LEU A 70 3.95 -4.72 -5.97
C LEU A 70 2.84 -5.77 -5.85
N PRO A 71 3.11 -7.00 -5.40
CA PRO A 71 2.05 -7.95 -5.11
C PRO A 71 0.99 -7.35 -4.18
N ASN A 72 -0.27 -7.29 -4.64
CA ASN A 72 -1.46 -6.73 -3.97
C ASN A 72 -1.32 -5.27 -3.47
N PHE A 73 -0.40 -4.48 -4.01
CA PHE A 73 -0.13 -3.13 -3.52
C PHE A 73 0.42 -2.22 -4.62
N LEU A 74 -0.09 -1.00 -4.71
CA LEU A 74 0.41 0.01 -5.62
C LEU A 74 0.96 1.21 -4.84
N ILE A 75 2.08 1.77 -5.32
CA ILE A 75 2.63 3.03 -4.81
C ILE A 75 2.65 4.03 -5.97
N ALA A 76 1.76 5.01 -5.93
CA ALA A 76 1.82 6.14 -6.84
C ALA A 76 2.89 7.13 -6.37
N LEU A 77 3.64 7.70 -7.32
CA LEU A 77 4.69 8.67 -7.04
C LEU A 77 4.42 9.98 -7.76
N THR A 78 4.50 11.09 -7.04
CA THR A 78 4.56 12.44 -7.63
C THR A 78 5.85 13.12 -7.20
N GLU A 79 6.63 13.60 -8.18
CA GLU A 79 7.80 14.42 -7.90
C GLU A 79 7.37 15.80 -7.40
N ARG A 80 7.42 15.95 -6.09
CA ARG A 80 7.05 17.16 -5.35
C ARG A 80 7.69 17.10 -3.97
N GLU A 81 8.34 18.17 -3.56
CA GLU A 81 8.86 18.30 -2.19
C GLU A 81 7.74 18.15 -1.17
N PRO A 82 7.81 17.16 -0.25
CA PRO A 82 6.80 16.97 0.78
C PRO A 82 6.79 18.14 1.78
N THR A 83 5.61 18.50 2.28
CA THR A 83 5.47 19.52 3.34
C THR A 83 5.90 19.03 4.72
N GLY A 84 6.16 17.73 4.85
CA GLY A 84 6.64 17.07 6.07
C GLY A 84 6.65 15.54 5.93
N PRO A 85 7.26 14.83 6.88
CA PRO A 85 7.35 13.37 6.89
C PRO A 85 5.98 12.73 7.15
N MET A 86 5.91 11.40 7.07
CA MET A 86 4.73 10.63 7.46
C MET A 86 4.43 10.78 8.95
N GLN A 87 5.45 10.63 9.81
CA GLN A 87 5.28 10.74 11.25
C GLN A 87 4.69 12.09 11.66
N GLY A 88 3.81 12.04 12.66
CA GLY A 88 3.07 13.20 13.14
C GLY A 88 1.87 13.57 12.26
N SER A 89 1.56 12.78 11.22
CA SER A 89 0.28 12.82 10.53
C SER A 89 -0.64 11.68 10.96
N VAL A 90 -1.90 11.74 10.54
CA VAL A 90 -2.89 10.68 10.82
C VAL A 90 -2.43 9.32 10.28
N LEU A 91 -1.73 9.28 9.15
CA LEU A 91 -1.11 8.07 8.59
C LEU A 91 0.35 7.99 9.02
N ASP A 92 0.61 7.20 10.07
CA ASP A 92 1.94 7.06 10.65
C ASP A 92 2.89 6.27 9.76
N HIS A 93 2.45 5.10 9.28
CA HIS A 93 3.21 4.23 8.41
C HIS A 93 2.32 3.29 7.61
N PHE A 94 2.89 2.67 6.58
CA PHE A 94 2.35 1.48 5.94
C PHE A 94 3.35 0.33 6.03
N GLY A 95 2.87 -0.89 5.85
CA GLY A 95 3.70 -2.07 6.10
C GLY A 95 3.59 -3.14 5.05
N PHE A 96 4.68 -3.91 4.95
CA PHE A 96 4.79 -5.08 4.10
C PHE A 96 5.11 -6.33 4.92
N LYS A 97 4.66 -7.48 4.44
CA LYS A 97 5.23 -8.77 4.82
C LYS A 97 6.44 -9.08 3.98
N VAL A 98 7.49 -9.59 4.62
CA VAL A 98 8.73 -10.06 3.99
C VAL A 98 9.08 -11.45 4.51
N ARG A 99 9.76 -12.27 3.71
CA ARG A 99 10.11 -13.64 4.14
C ARG A 99 11.04 -13.68 5.34
N ASN A 100 11.97 -12.74 5.43
CA ASN A 100 12.99 -12.67 6.49
C ASN A 100 13.31 -11.21 6.77
N THR A 101 12.84 -10.71 7.89
CA THR A 101 13.02 -9.32 8.31
C THR A 101 14.49 -9.01 8.59
N ALA A 102 15.22 -9.93 9.23
CA ALA A 102 16.62 -9.72 9.56
C ALA A 102 17.50 -9.60 8.30
N GLU A 103 17.25 -10.43 7.29
CA GLU A 103 17.96 -10.36 6.01
C GLU A 103 17.65 -9.05 5.26
N PHE A 104 16.39 -8.65 5.22
CA PHE A 104 15.98 -7.39 4.61
C PHE A 104 16.68 -6.20 5.27
N VAL A 105 16.62 -6.12 6.59
CA VAL A 105 17.25 -5.05 7.40
C VAL A 105 18.76 -5.02 7.20
N ALA A 106 19.42 -6.19 7.13
CA ALA A 106 20.86 -6.26 6.88
C ALA A 106 21.25 -5.67 5.51
N ARG A 107 20.48 -5.97 4.46
CA ARG A 107 20.66 -5.38 3.12
C ARG A 107 20.46 -3.87 3.14
N TRP A 108 19.40 -3.41 3.82
CA TRP A 108 19.05 -2.00 3.95
C TRP A 108 20.17 -1.20 4.65
N ARG A 109 20.68 -1.72 5.77
CA ARG A 109 21.85 -1.14 6.48
C ARG A 109 23.11 -1.11 5.63
N ALA A 110 23.38 -2.19 4.89
CA ALA A 110 24.56 -2.27 4.02
C ALA A 110 24.56 -1.21 2.91
N ALA A 111 23.39 -0.73 2.52
CA ALA A 111 23.22 0.39 1.58
C ALA A 111 23.35 1.78 2.26
N GLY A 112 23.61 1.83 3.57
CA GLY A 112 23.72 3.09 4.32
C GLY A 112 22.38 3.74 4.65
N MET A 113 21.27 3.03 4.47
CA MET A 113 19.95 3.54 4.78
C MET A 113 19.57 3.35 6.25
N GLU A 114 18.72 4.22 6.76
CA GLU A 114 18.31 4.23 8.15
C GLU A 114 17.35 3.10 8.48
N VAL A 115 17.54 2.49 9.66
CA VAL A 115 16.68 1.44 10.24
C VAL A 115 16.18 1.94 11.57
N GLY A 116 14.88 1.88 11.76
CA GLY A 116 14.21 2.18 13.03
C GLY A 116 14.23 0.99 14.00
N PRO A 117 13.30 0.96 14.97
CA PRO A 117 13.17 -0.12 15.93
C PRO A 117 12.95 -1.49 15.28
N GLU A 118 13.60 -2.52 15.85
CA GLU A 118 13.34 -3.93 15.59
C GLU A 118 12.63 -4.51 16.83
N PHE A 119 11.52 -5.23 16.65
CA PHE A 119 10.68 -5.68 17.76
C PHE A 119 9.86 -6.92 17.39
N ILE A 120 9.15 -7.50 18.37
CA ILE A 120 8.14 -8.53 18.10
C ILE A 120 6.78 -7.84 17.97
N GLY A 121 6.21 -7.92 16.77
CA GLY A 121 4.95 -7.27 16.41
C GLY A 121 3.73 -7.86 17.12
N ALA A 122 2.56 -7.31 16.82
CA ALA A 122 1.30 -7.67 17.47
C ALA A 122 0.89 -9.14 17.25
N GLU A 123 1.30 -9.73 16.14
CA GLU A 123 1.03 -11.14 15.78
C GLU A 123 2.14 -12.11 16.25
N GLY A 124 3.12 -11.61 17.03
CA GLY A 124 4.20 -12.43 17.57
C GLY A 124 5.34 -12.71 16.58
N MET A 125 5.37 -12.00 15.44
CA MET A 125 6.40 -12.15 14.41
C MET A 125 7.47 -11.06 14.55
N PRO A 126 8.73 -11.30 14.08
CA PRO A 126 9.75 -10.27 13.99
C PRO A 126 9.30 -9.13 13.07
N ASN A 127 9.36 -7.91 13.56
CA ASN A 127 9.06 -6.69 12.82
C ASN A 127 10.24 -5.73 12.88
N ALA A 128 10.34 -4.85 11.92
CA ALA A 128 11.31 -3.75 11.88
C ALA A 128 10.73 -2.56 11.13
N TYR A 129 11.18 -1.36 11.48
CA TYR A 129 10.94 -0.19 10.64
C TYR A 129 12.17 0.08 9.76
N VAL A 130 11.91 0.46 8.51
CA VAL A 130 12.93 1.01 7.59
C VAL A 130 12.48 2.38 7.12
N MET A 131 13.47 3.27 6.98
CA MET A 131 13.25 4.66 6.61
C MET A 131 13.65 4.86 5.16
N ALA A 132 12.68 5.11 4.29
CA ALA A 132 12.93 5.56 2.93
C ALA A 132 13.14 7.09 2.91
N PRO A 133 13.70 7.66 1.83
CA PRO A 133 13.85 9.11 1.68
C PRO A 133 12.53 9.86 1.93
N ASP A 134 12.64 11.18 2.13
CA ASP A 134 11.52 12.09 2.33
C ASP A 134 10.68 11.83 3.59
N GLY A 135 11.21 11.01 4.53
CA GLY A 135 10.50 10.66 5.77
C GLY A 135 9.39 9.64 5.58
N VAL A 136 9.52 8.77 4.59
CA VAL A 136 8.60 7.64 4.38
C VAL A 136 8.96 6.49 5.32
N TRP A 137 8.03 6.14 6.21
CA TRP A 137 8.17 5.03 7.17
C TRP A 137 7.48 3.78 6.68
N VAL A 138 8.22 2.67 6.70
CA VAL A 138 7.73 1.36 6.26
C VAL A 138 7.97 0.33 7.37
N GLU A 139 6.89 -0.29 7.84
CA GLU A 139 7.00 -1.44 8.74
C GLU A 139 7.16 -2.72 7.93
N LEU A 140 8.11 -3.54 8.34
CA LEU A 140 8.32 -4.89 7.83
C LEU A 140 7.86 -5.89 8.88
N GLN A 141 7.05 -6.87 8.49
CA GLN A 141 6.69 -8.02 9.31
C GLN A 141 7.16 -9.30 8.66
N GLU A 142 7.80 -10.17 9.43
CA GLU A 142 8.23 -11.48 8.93
C GLU A 142 7.05 -12.40 8.62
N ASP A 143 7.07 -13.00 7.43
CA ASP A 143 6.18 -14.09 7.05
C ASP A 143 6.96 -15.11 6.17
N PRO A 144 7.56 -16.15 6.78
CA PRO A 144 8.35 -17.13 6.03
C PRO A 144 7.53 -17.95 5.02
N SER A 145 6.20 -17.89 5.09
CA SER A 145 5.31 -18.64 4.19
C SER A 145 5.05 -17.93 2.85
N LEU A 146 5.48 -16.67 2.71
CA LEU A 146 5.28 -15.91 1.46
C LEU A 146 5.88 -16.61 0.25
N HIS A 147 5.11 -16.68 -0.84
CA HIS A 147 5.57 -17.18 -2.14
C HIS A 147 6.29 -16.10 -2.96
N VAL A 148 6.07 -14.83 -2.63
CA VAL A 148 6.69 -13.64 -3.22
C VAL A 148 7.70 -13.02 -2.25
N PRO A 149 8.67 -12.21 -2.70
CA PRO A 149 9.64 -11.57 -1.81
C PRO A 149 9.01 -10.63 -0.79
N VAL A 150 8.02 -9.83 -1.24
CA VAL A 150 7.33 -8.80 -0.48
C VAL A 150 5.85 -8.80 -0.85
N ALA A 151 4.97 -8.53 0.10
CA ALA A 151 3.53 -8.32 -0.14
C ALA A 151 3.01 -7.19 0.73
N GLY A 152 2.11 -6.35 0.19
CA GLY A 152 1.40 -5.34 0.95
C GLY A 152 0.63 -5.95 2.11
N TYR A 153 0.56 -5.26 3.25
CA TYR A 153 0.00 -5.87 4.46
C TYR A 153 -0.92 -4.96 5.25
N HIS A 154 -0.42 -3.80 5.73
CA HIS A 154 -1.25 -2.92 6.56
C HIS A 154 -0.93 -1.44 6.36
N ILE A 155 -1.87 -0.62 6.82
CA ILE A 155 -1.68 0.80 7.03
C ILE A 155 -2.09 1.14 8.46
N HIS A 156 -1.36 2.07 9.11
CA HIS A 156 -1.57 2.43 10.51
C HIS A 156 -1.98 3.88 10.64
N PHE A 157 -3.16 4.08 11.19
CA PHE A 157 -3.73 5.38 11.54
C PHE A 157 -3.43 5.66 13.01
N ILE A 158 -2.95 6.86 13.31
CA ILE A 158 -2.68 7.32 14.67
C ILE A 158 -3.37 8.67 14.86
N THR A 159 -4.33 8.72 15.77
CA THR A 159 -5.08 9.94 16.08
C THR A 159 -5.71 9.80 17.48
N PRO A 160 -5.93 10.90 18.22
CA PRO A 160 -6.65 10.84 19.51
C PRO A 160 -8.06 10.24 19.39
N ASP A 161 -8.74 10.49 18.27
CA ASP A 161 -10.11 10.04 18.01
C ASP A 161 -10.14 8.73 17.19
N TYR A 162 -9.20 7.82 17.44
CA TYR A 162 -9.00 6.61 16.63
C TYR A 162 -10.19 5.64 16.63
N GLU A 163 -10.98 5.58 17.72
CA GLU A 163 -12.18 4.73 17.80
C GLU A 163 -13.30 5.27 16.93
N GLU A 164 -13.52 6.58 16.93
CA GLU A 164 -14.47 7.26 16.06
C GLU A 164 -14.05 7.16 14.58
N LEU A 165 -12.74 7.26 14.31
CA LEU A 165 -12.21 7.11 12.98
C LEU A 165 -12.41 5.67 12.46
N LEU A 166 -12.12 4.65 13.28
CA LEU A 166 -12.42 3.25 12.94
C LEU A 166 -13.91 3.04 12.65
N ALA A 167 -14.79 3.62 13.48
CA ALA A 167 -16.25 3.53 13.27
C ALA A 167 -16.66 4.19 11.95
N TRP A 168 -16.07 5.33 11.60
CA TRP A 168 -16.31 6.00 10.33
C TRP A 168 -15.90 5.12 9.13
N TYR A 169 -14.67 4.56 9.12
CA TYR A 169 -14.22 3.67 8.04
C TYR A 169 -15.10 2.43 7.90
N THR A 170 -15.50 1.81 9.01
CA THR A 170 -16.37 0.62 8.96
C THR A 170 -17.75 0.94 8.43
N GLN A 171 -18.29 2.11 8.73
CA GLN A 171 -19.58 2.56 8.22
C GLN A 171 -19.53 2.95 6.75
N VAL A 172 -18.55 3.77 6.35
CA VAL A 172 -18.43 4.32 4.99
C VAL A 172 -18.12 3.24 3.98
N PHE A 173 -17.19 2.33 4.32
CA PHE A 173 -16.72 1.27 3.43
C PHE A 173 -17.35 -0.10 3.73
N SER A 174 -18.37 -0.18 4.62
CA SER A 174 -19.08 -1.41 4.99
C SER A 174 -18.14 -2.52 5.47
N LEU A 175 -17.16 -2.18 6.32
CA LEU A 175 -16.16 -3.10 6.82
C LEU A 175 -16.51 -3.63 8.21
N GLY A 176 -15.94 -4.80 8.56
CA GLY A 176 -16.10 -5.41 9.89
C GLY A 176 -14.90 -5.18 10.78
N VAL A 177 -15.14 -4.80 12.04
CA VAL A 177 -14.06 -4.75 13.05
C VAL A 177 -13.61 -6.16 13.40
N ARG A 178 -12.30 -6.39 13.40
CA ARG A 178 -11.69 -7.63 13.86
C ARG A 178 -10.31 -7.39 14.49
N PRO A 179 -9.88 -8.21 15.46
CA PRO A 179 -8.53 -8.08 16.00
C PRO A 179 -7.47 -8.57 15.02
N ARG A 180 -6.29 -7.95 15.06
CA ARG A 180 -5.06 -8.41 14.42
C ARG A 180 -4.00 -8.66 15.49
N GLY A 181 -3.77 -9.92 15.82
CA GLY A 181 -2.92 -10.26 16.96
C GLY A 181 -3.40 -9.61 18.26
N ARG A 182 -2.58 -8.73 18.85
CA ARG A 182 -2.91 -8.01 20.09
C ARG A 182 -3.60 -6.66 19.86
N ILE A 183 -3.75 -6.22 18.62
CA ILE A 183 -4.43 -4.96 18.28
C ILE A 183 -5.91 -5.25 18.10
N GLY A 184 -6.76 -4.66 18.95
CA GLY A 184 -8.22 -4.81 18.91
C GLY A 184 -8.93 -3.87 17.96
N THR A 185 -8.31 -2.72 17.68
CA THR A 185 -8.87 -1.62 16.88
C THR A 185 -8.41 -1.69 15.43
N THR A 186 -8.84 -2.75 14.72
CA THR A 186 -8.51 -2.96 13.31
C THR A 186 -9.72 -3.36 12.50
N THR A 187 -9.67 -3.10 11.20
CA THR A 187 -10.58 -3.61 10.17
C THR A 187 -9.78 -4.04 8.95
N ASP A 188 -10.39 -4.79 8.05
CA ASP A 188 -9.79 -5.10 6.76
C ASP A 188 -10.65 -4.56 5.63
N VAL A 189 -10.00 -3.91 4.69
CA VAL A 189 -10.45 -3.86 3.31
C VAL A 189 -9.74 -4.98 2.55
N PRO A 190 -10.35 -5.64 1.55
CA PRO A 190 -9.64 -6.66 0.78
C PRO A 190 -8.25 -6.17 0.35
N GLY A 191 -7.22 -6.97 0.61
CA GLY A 191 -5.81 -6.64 0.30
C GLY A 191 -5.05 -5.89 1.39
N MET A 192 -5.73 -5.30 2.40
CA MET A 192 -5.07 -4.44 3.39
C MET A 192 -5.74 -4.51 4.76
N ASN A 193 -4.94 -4.69 5.81
CA ASN A 193 -5.38 -4.41 7.17
C ASN A 193 -5.23 -2.92 7.48
N MET A 194 -6.23 -2.34 8.10
CA MET A 194 -6.24 -0.97 8.60
C MET A 194 -6.23 -1.01 10.12
N SER A 195 -5.15 -0.56 10.75
CA SER A 195 -5.00 -0.50 12.21
C SER A 195 -5.15 0.93 12.69
N PHE A 196 -5.82 1.12 13.82
CA PHE A 196 -6.11 2.43 14.39
C PHE A 196 -5.57 2.48 15.82
N GLY A 197 -4.77 3.47 16.13
CA GLY A 197 -4.11 3.65 17.42
C GLY A 197 -4.20 5.06 17.95
N ASP A 198 -4.02 5.17 19.26
CA ASP A 198 -4.07 6.42 20.00
C ASP A 198 -2.84 7.30 19.72
N ALA A 199 -3.05 8.60 19.67
CA ALA A 199 -2.03 9.63 19.70
C ALA A 199 -2.24 10.52 20.92
N GLU A 200 -1.15 10.84 21.64
CA GLU A 200 -1.21 11.76 22.80
C GLU A 200 -1.59 13.19 22.39
N GLU A 201 -1.27 13.57 21.15
CA GLU A 201 -1.50 14.92 20.60
C GLU A 201 -2.23 14.83 19.25
N ALA A 202 -2.86 15.93 18.85
CA ALA A 202 -3.49 16.04 17.54
C ALA A 202 -2.48 15.84 16.42
N THR A 203 -2.83 15.03 15.43
CA THR A 203 -2.01 14.71 14.27
C THR A 203 -2.31 15.65 13.10
N ALA A 204 -1.35 15.81 12.20
CA ALA A 204 -1.52 16.62 11.00
C ALA A 204 -2.31 15.87 9.93
N ALA A 205 -3.05 16.60 9.09
CA ALA A 205 -3.64 16.06 7.87
C ALA A 205 -2.56 15.56 6.91
N THR A 206 -2.88 14.58 6.05
CA THR A 206 -1.89 13.90 5.20
C THR A 206 -1.56 14.68 3.94
N ARG A 207 -2.51 15.44 3.40
CA ARG A 207 -2.39 16.11 2.09
C ARG A 207 -1.15 17.00 2.00
N GLY A 208 -0.32 16.76 0.98
CA GLY A 208 0.93 17.47 0.74
C GLY A 208 2.15 16.92 1.47
N ARG A 209 1.98 15.97 2.41
CA ARG A 209 3.10 15.32 3.14
C ARG A 209 3.71 14.18 2.32
N ALA A 210 4.72 13.50 2.86
CA ALA A 210 5.41 12.39 2.19
C ALA A 210 4.43 11.27 1.81
N LEU A 211 3.53 10.85 2.69
CA LEU A 211 2.33 10.11 2.32
C LEU A 211 1.17 11.11 2.17
N ASP A 212 0.82 11.40 0.93
CA ASP A 212 -0.21 12.38 0.58
C ASP A 212 -1.61 11.83 0.83
N HIS A 213 -1.88 10.65 0.30
CA HIS A 213 -3.18 9.99 0.43
C HIS A 213 -3.09 8.47 0.29
N ILE A 214 -4.18 7.82 0.67
CA ILE A 214 -4.45 6.42 0.38
C ILE A 214 -5.54 6.32 -0.67
N GLY A 215 -5.54 5.23 -1.44
CA GLY A 215 -6.53 5.00 -2.47
C GLY A 215 -7.29 3.69 -2.28
N PHE A 216 -8.57 3.72 -2.61
CA PHE A 216 -9.42 2.53 -2.72
C PHE A 216 -9.86 2.37 -4.17
N GLU A 217 -9.72 1.16 -4.70
CA GLU A 217 -10.27 0.79 -6.00
C GLU A 217 -11.71 0.36 -5.84
N VAL A 218 -12.59 0.82 -6.74
CA VAL A 218 -14.03 0.65 -6.67
C VAL A 218 -14.56 0.18 -8.02
N ASP A 219 -15.37 -0.87 -8.06
CA ASP A 219 -15.91 -1.46 -9.30
C ASP A 219 -16.85 -0.51 -10.08
N ASP A 220 -17.67 0.30 -9.37
CA ASP A 220 -18.58 1.31 -9.92
C ASP A 220 -18.45 2.59 -9.10
N LEU A 221 -17.46 3.39 -9.44
CA LEU A 221 -17.13 4.60 -8.67
C LEU A 221 -18.25 5.63 -8.69
N GLU A 222 -18.95 5.78 -9.82
CA GLU A 222 -20.06 6.74 -9.90
C GLU A 222 -21.23 6.38 -8.96
N ALA A 223 -21.59 5.08 -8.91
CA ALA A 223 -22.62 4.61 -7.99
C ALA A 223 -22.16 4.72 -6.53
N PHE A 224 -20.87 4.44 -6.25
CA PHE A 224 -20.31 4.56 -4.92
C PHE A 224 -20.29 6.02 -4.44
N CYS A 225 -19.90 6.97 -5.28
CA CYS A 225 -19.97 8.41 -4.96
C CYS A 225 -21.40 8.85 -4.65
N ARG A 226 -22.40 8.38 -5.40
CA ARG A 226 -23.82 8.66 -5.08
C ARG A 226 -24.24 8.09 -3.72
N LYS A 227 -23.76 6.88 -3.36
CA LYS A 227 -23.98 6.28 -2.04
C LYS A 227 -23.40 7.16 -0.94
N LEU A 228 -22.12 7.58 -1.08
CA LEU A 228 -21.45 8.42 -0.10
C LEU A 228 -22.13 9.79 0.06
N ALA A 229 -22.50 10.44 -1.04
CA ALA A 229 -23.24 11.71 -1.00
C ALA A 229 -24.59 11.57 -0.27
N ALA A 230 -25.30 10.45 -0.45
CA ALA A 230 -26.55 10.17 0.26
C ALA A 230 -26.34 9.94 1.78
N MET A 231 -25.10 9.55 2.19
CA MET A 231 -24.68 9.45 3.60
C MET A 231 -24.22 10.81 4.18
N GLY A 232 -24.17 11.87 3.35
CA GLY A 232 -23.72 13.20 3.77
C GLY A 232 -22.20 13.37 3.73
N ILE A 233 -21.47 12.49 3.05
CA ILE A 233 -20.03 12.65 2.82
C ILE A 233 -19.81 13.71 1.74
N GLU A 234 -18.99 14.69 2.05
CA GLU A 234 -18.57 15.74 1.12
C GLU A 234 -17.30 15.33 0.37
N PHE A 235 -17.19 15.70 -0.90
CA PHE A 235 -16.05 15.43 -1.74
C PHE A 235 -15.17 16.68 -1.90
N ASP A 236 -13.85 16.51 -1.76
CA ASP A 236 -12.86 17.52 -2.13
C ASP A 236 -12.77 17.65 -3.66
N VAL A 237 -12.90 16.50 -4.34
CA VAL A 237 -13.01 16.41 -5.80
C VAL A 237 -14.15 15.46 -6.13
N GLU A 238 -15.19 15.98 -6.77
CA GLU A 238 -16.33 15.20 -7.25
C GLU A 238 -15.89 14.16 -8.28
N TYR A 239 -16.71 13.10 -8.44
CA TYR A 239 -16.50 12.10 -9.49
C TYR A 239 -16.19 12.74 -10.84
N ARG A 240 -15.13 12.26 -11.49
CA ARG A 240 -14.77 12.63 -12.85
C ARG A 240 -13.97 11.53 -13.54
N GLU A 241 -14.04 11.53 -14.87
CA GLU A 241 -13.20 10.71 -15.72
C GLU A 241 -11.92 11.47 -16.13
N VAL A 242 -10.79 10.77 -16.15
CA VAL A 242 -9.48 11.30 -16.58
C VAL A 242 -9.02 10.48 -17.77
N GLU A 243 -9.47 10.87 -18.96
CA GLU A 243 -9.25 10.12 -20.22
C GLU A 243 -7.77 9.85 -20.52
N SER A 244 -6.88 10.81 -20.21
CA SER A 244 -5.45 10.70 -20.50
C SER A 244 -4.74 9.55 -19.79
N VAL A 245 -5.33 9.04 -18.71
CA VAL A 245 -4.83 7.92 -17.91
C VAL A 245 -5.88 6.81 -17.76
N GLU A 246 -7.03 6.94 -18.41
CA GLU A 246 -8.13 5.95 -18.40
C GLU A 246 -8.58 5.59 -16.96
N LEU A 247 -8.61 6.58 -16.07
CA LEU A 247 -9.10 6.44 -14.71
C LEU A 247 -10.36 7.24 -14.49
N LYS A 248 -11.21 6.75 -13.59
CA LYS A 248 -12.23 7.54 -12.92
C LYS A 248 -11.74 7.80 -11.50
N ILE A 249 -11.95 9.00 -11.00
CA ILE A 249 -11.44 9.43 -9.70
C ILE A 249 -12.47 10.26 -8.95
N ALA A 250 -12.39 10.20 -7.62
CA ALA A 250 -13.00 11.14 -6.69
C ALA A 250 -12.11 11.26 -5.45
N PHE A 251 -12.16 12.40 -4.75
CA PHE A 251 -11.40 12.57 -3.51
C PHE A 251 -12.29 13.06 -2.39
N LEU A 252 -11.99 12.61 -1.19
CA LEU A 252 -12.61 13.07 0.05
C LEU A 252 -11.56 13.11 1.17
N THR A 253 -11.90 13.77 2.28
CA THR A 253 -11.08 13.79 3.48
C THR A 253 -11.86 13.17 4.63
N ASP A 254 -11.24 12.26 5.38
CA ASP A 254 -11.83 11.66 6.57
C ASP A 254 -11.90 12.65 7.75
N PRO A 255 -12.63 12.36 8.84
CA PRO A 255 -12.77 13.27 9.97
C PRO A 255 -11.47 13.67 10.67
N SER A 256 -10.40 12.87 10.55
CA SER A 256 -9.10 13.11 11.16
C SER A 256 -8.07 13.75 10.22
N GLY A 257 -8.43 13.98 8.95
CA GLY A 257 -7.59 14.65 7.96
C GLY A 257 -6.80 13.74 7.04
N THR A 258 -7.17 12.45 6.93
CA THR A 258 -6.63 11.58 5.87
C THR A 258 -7.25 11.95 4.54
N TYR A 259 -6.43 12.31 3.57
CA TYR A 259 -6.86 12.48 2.19
C TYR A 259 -7.03 11.12 1.53
N ILE A 260 -8.15 10.88 0.86
CA ILE A 260 -8.54 9.59 0.31
C ILE A 260 -8.88 9.76 -1.16
N GLU A 261 -8.26 8.96 -2.02
CA GLU A 261 -8.64 8.83 -3.42
C GLU A 261 -9.52 7.59 -3.61
N LEU A 262 -10.60 7.75 -4.34
CA LEU A 262 -11.40 6.65 -4.85
C LEU A 262 -11.11 6.54 -6.34
N THR A 263 -10.75 5.34 -6.82
CA THR A 263 -10.39 5.08 -8.21
C THR A 263 -11.27 3.98 -8.81
N GLU A 264 -11.45 4.02 -10.14
CA GLU A 264 -11.94 2.90 -10.95
C GLU A 264 -11.00 2.77 -12.15
N GLY A 265 -10.38 1.59 -12.31
CA GLY A 265 -9.48 1.27 -13.40
C GLY A 265 -7.98 1.36 -13.05
N TYR A 266 -7.63 1.66 -11.79
CA TYR A 266 -6.22 1.69 -11.37
C TYR A 266 -5.63 0.28 -11.16
N ASP A 267 -6.48 -0.71 -10.94
CA ASP A 267 -6.12 -2.14 -10.89
C ASP A 267 -5.47 -2.67 -12.17
N LYS A 268 -5.60 -1.92 -13.28
CA LYS A 268 -5.05 -2.24 -14.62
C LYS A 268 -3.63 -1.72 -14.85
N TYR A 269 -3.04 -1.09 -13.83
CA TYR A 269 -1.69 -0.51 -13.89
C TYR A 269 -0.58 -1.48 -13.53
#